data_c5f97f6960e2fcf576ebf6fc9de96aad
#
_entry.id   c5f97f6960e2fcf576ebf6fc9de96aad
#
_cell.length_a   1.000
_cell.length_b   1.000
_cell.length_c   1.000
_cell.angle_alpha   90.00
_cell.angle_beta   90.00
_cell.angle_gamma   90.00
#
_symmetry.space_group_name_H-M   'P 1'
#
loop_
_entity.id
_entity.type
_entity.pdbx_description
1 polymer ?
#
loop_
_entity_poly.entity_id
_entity_poly.type
_entity_poly.pdbx_seq_one_letter_code
_entity_poly.pdbx_strand_id
1 'polypeptide(L)'
;MKLTKSWLEDYIDIKENITNLCNDLTMAGLEVDEVVSLTSDYLIDIDLTPNRADCLSVMGIARELNCINKKYNLKKLKKEIDPKPTCENINLQLNIIDKEICPRFTFMTLRDLSEEKQTPENVARKLQDVGIGLVHPIVDI
;
A
#
# COMPACT_ATOMS: atom_id res chain seq x y z
N MET A 1 -10.33 -2.96 -6.20
CA MET A 1 -9.07 -2.96 -5.41
C MET A 1 -9.35 -3.62 -4.07
N LYS A 2 -8.56 -4.66 -3.73
CA LYS A 2 -8.76 -5.41 -2.48
C LYS A 2 -7.84 -4.88 -1.37
N LEU A 3 -8.40 -4.74 -0.17
CA LEU A 3 -7.66 -4.40 1.04
C LEU A 3 -8.37 -4.98 2.27
N THR A 4 -7.64 -5.21 3.36
CA THR A 4 -8.28 -5.58 4.63
C THR A 4 -8.51 -4.37 5.52
N LYS A 5 -9.53 -4.46 6.41
CA LYS A 5 -9.80 -3.40 7.38
C LYS A 5 -8.59 -3.13 8.26
N SER A 6 -7.92 -4.19 8.75
CA SER A 6 -6.71 -4.03 9.58
C SER A 6 -5.54 -3.38 8.82
N TRP A 7 -5.39 -3.66 7.51
CA TRP A 7 -4.39 -2.97 6.70
C TRP A 7 -4.68 -1.48 6.56
N LEU A 8 -5.94 -1.12 6.40
CA LEU A 8 -6.37 0.28 6.37
C LEU A 8 -6.13 0.95 7.73
N GLU A 9 -6.32 0.23 8.83
CA GLU A 9 -6.07 0.71 10.19
C GLU A 9 -4.59 1.00 10.47
N ASP A 10 -3.64 0.53 9.68
CA ASP A 10 -2.24 0.96 9.79
C ASP A 10 -2.05 2.45 9.50
N TYR A 11 -2.91 3.03 8.67
CA TYR A 11 -2.80 4.41 8.19
C TYR A 11 -3.80 5.36 8.83
N ILE A 12 -4.93 4.84 9.34
CA ILE A 12 -6.03 5.69 9.81
C ILE A 12 -6.74 5.04 11.00
N ASP A 13 -7.23 5.86 11.92
CA ASP A 13 -8.03 5.37 13.05
C ASP A 13 -9.46 5.10 12.61
N ILE A 14 -9.92 3.84 12.73
CA ILE A 14 -11.27 3.41 12.37
C ILE A 14 -11.98 2.93 13.64
N LYS A 15 -12.96 3.70 14.11
CA LYS A 15 -13.82 3.33 15.24
C LYS A 15 -15.16 2.76 14.80
N GLU A 16 -15.47 2.90 13.52
CA GLU A 16 -16.72 2.48 12.92
C GLU A 16 -16.76 0.97 12.71
N ASN A 17 -17.98 0.42 12.73
CA ASN A 17 -18.21 -0.93 12.28
C ASN A 17 -18.02 -1.03 10.74
N ILE A 18 -17.89 -2.24 10.25
CA ILE A 18 -17.62 -2.48 8.83
C ILE A 18 -18.70 -1.91 7.91
N THR A 19 -19.97 -2.00 8.29
CA THR A 19 -21.11 -1.50 7.50
C THR A 19 -21.03 0.02 7.32
N ASN A 20 -20.77 0.76 8.39
CA ASN A 20 -20.64 2.21 8.33
C ASN A 20 -19.41 2.65 7.54
N LEU A 21 -18.28 1.93 7.69
CA LEU A 21 -17.07 2.18 6.91
C LEU A 21 -17.34 2.02 5.41
N CYS A 22 -17.99 0.92 5.00
CA CYS A 22 -18.32 0.67 3.60
C CYS A 22 -19.31 1.70 3.04
N ASN A 23 -20.30 2.12 3.84
CA ASN A 23 -21.20 3.16 3.43
C ASN A 23 -20.47 4.51 3.23
N ASP A 24 -19.56 4.88 4.12
CA ASP A 24 -18.78 6.11 3.98
C ASP A 24 -17.90 6.07 2.71
N LEU A 25 -17.27 4.92 2.41
CA LEU A 25 -16.49 4.72 1.17
C LEU A 25 -17.37 4.89 -0.06
N THR A 26 -18.50 4.20 -0.11
CA THR A 26 -19.43 4.26 -1.26
C THR A 26 -19.98 5.67 -1.45
N MET A 27 -20.35 6.35 -0.38
CA MET A 27 -20.84 7.74 -0.45
C MET A 27 -19.77 8.74 -0.89
N ALA A 28 -18.50 8.37 -0.75
CA ALA A 28 -17.36 9.13 -1.28
C ALA A 28 -17.07 8.86 -2.76
N GLY A 29 -17.83 7.97 -3.40
CA GLY A 29 -17.61 7.54 -4.78
C GLY A 29 -16.56 6.43 -4.93
N LEU A 30 -16.26 5.72 -3.84
CA LEU A 30 -15.44 4.52 -3.81
C LEU A 30 -16.38 3.33 -3.56
N GLU A 31 -16.99 2.81 -4.62
CA GLU A 31 -18.01 1.77 -4.54
C GLU A 31 -17.43 0.49 -3.94
N VAL A 32 -18.06 0.02 -2.87
CA VAL A 32 -17.69 -1.25 -2.24
C VAL A 32 -18.52 -2.36 -2.87
N ASP A 33 -17.88 -3.20 -3.69
CA ASP A 33 -18.51 -4.32 -4.39
C ASP A 33 -18.81 -5.48 -3.45
N GLU A 34 -17.83 -5.86 -2.65
CA GLU A 34 -17.91 -7.03 -1.80
C GLU A 34 -17.21 -6.82 -0.47
N VAL A 35 -17.76 -7.42 0.58
CA VAL A 35 -17.13 -7.53 1.90
C VAL A 35 -17.13 -8.97 2.33
N VAL A 36 -15.93 -9.55 2.49
CA VAL A 36 -15.77 -10.93 2.97
C VAL A 36 -15.29 -10.92 4.41
N SER A 37 -16.00 -11.64 5.28
CA SER A 37 -15.58 -11.84 6.67
C SER A 37 -14.44 -12.85 6.73
N LEU A 38 -13.29 -12.44 7.21
CA LEU A 38 -12.16 -13.32 7.53
C LEU A 38 -12.27 -13.76 9.02
N THR A 39 -11.39 -14.66 9.46
CA THR A 39 -11.41 -15.18 10.84
C THR A 39 -11.34 -14.07 11.91
N SER A 40 -10.58 -13.00 11.65
CA SER A 40 -10.38 -11.89 12.59
C SER A 40 -10.38 -10.52 11.93
N ASP A 41 -10.82 -10.43 10.66
CA ASP A 41 -10.74 -9.21 9.85
C ASP A 41 -11.85 -9.18 8.79
N TYR A 42 -11.86 -8.15 7.97
CA TYR A 42 -12.75 -8.01 6.82
C TYR A 42 -11.93 -7.66 5.58
N LEU A 43 -12.10 -8.43 4.52
CA LEU A 43 -11.61 -8.09 3.20
C LEU A 43 -12.66 -7.22 2.51
N ILE A 44 -12.24 -6.09 1.99
CA ILE A 44 -13.09 -5.13 1.29
C ILE A 44 -12.61 -5.07 -0.15
N ASP A 45 -13.49 -5.31 -1.10
CA ASP A 45 -13.22 -5.08 -2.52
C ASP A 45 -13.89 -3.77 -2.96
N ILE A 46 -13.07 -2.86 -3.49
CA ILE A 46 -13.50 -1.53 -3.90
C ILE A 46 -13.35 -1.41 -5.41
N ASP A 47 -14.43 -1.09 -6.11
CA ASP A 47 -14.37 -0.73 -7.52
C ASP A 47 -13.95 0.74 -7.67
N LEU A 48 -12.79 0.93 -8.29
CA LEU A 48 -12.19 2.25 -8.48
C LEU A 48 -12.36 2.69 -9.94
N THR A 49 -12.98 3.83 -10.11
CA THR A 49 -13.08 4.44 -11.45
C THR A 49 -11.68 4.86 -11.96
N PRO A 50 -11.44 4.82 -13.29
CA PRO A 50 -10.12 5.10 -13.88
C PRO A 50 -9.52 6.47 -13.55
N ASN A 51 -10.36 7.44 -13.19
CA ASN A 51 -9.94 8.80 -12.81
C ASN A 51 -9.50 8.92 -11.34
N ARG A 52 -9.61 7.84 -10.54
CA ARG A 52 -9.24 7.83 -9.11
C ARG A 52 -7.92 7.08 -8.87
N ALA A 53 -6.91 7.35 -9.68
CA ALA A 53 -5.57 6.79 -9.51
C ALA A 53 -4.94 7.13 -8.13
N ASP A 54 -5.36 8.22 -7.49
CA ASP A 54 -5.00 8.61 -6.13
C ASP A 54 -5.43 7.59 -5.07
N CYS A 55 -6.48 6.81 -5.34
CA CYS A 55 -7.03 5.77 -4.47
C CYS A 55 -6.51 4.35 -4.79
N LEU A 56 -5.57 4.19 -5.74
CA LEU A 56 -4.95 2.90 -6.07
C LEU A 56 -3.91 2.44 -5.02
N SER A 57 -4.08 2.83 -3.78
CA SER A 57 -3.27 2.37 -2.64
C SER A 57 -4.07 2.48 -1.34
N VAL A 58 -3.71 1.64 -0.36
CA VAL A 58 -4.35 1.67 0.97
C VAL A 58 -4.20 3.05 1.63
N MET A 59 -3.03 3.69 1.46
CA MET A 59 -2.80 5.06 1.93
C MET A 59 -3.70 6.08 1.21
N GLY A 60 -3.96 5.90 -0.09
CA GLY A 60 -4.87 6.75 -0.86
C GLY A 60 -6.29 6.68 -0.32
N ILE A 61 -6.78 5.46 -0.06
CA ILE A 61 -8.09 5.24 0.58
C ILE A 61 -8.15 5.88 1.98
N ALA A 62 -7.09 5.73 2.78
CA ALA A 62 -7.02 6.36 4.11
C ALA A 62 -7.10 7.90 4.02
N ARG A 63 -6.42 8.51 3.05
CA ARG A 63 -6.49 9.97 2.81
C ARG A 63 -7.89 10.41 2.42
N GLU A 64 -8.54 9.65 1.56
CA GLU A 64 -9.92 9.95 1.15
C GLU A 64 -10.87 9.91 2.34
N LEU A 65 -10.85 8.85 3.14
CA LEU A 65 -11.65 8.75 4.36
C LEU A 65 -11.42 9.94 5.32
N ASN A 66 -10.18 10.37 5.49
CA ASN A 66 -9.86 11.53 6.32
C ASN A 66 -10.46 12.83 5.76
N CYS A 67 -10.55 12.97 4.43
CA CYS A 67 -11.15 14.13 3.79
C CYS A 67 -12.68 14.15 3.93
N ILE A 68 -13.32 12.98 3.82
CA ILE A 68 -14.77 12.87 3.84
C ILE A 68 -15.34 13.18 5.22
N ASN A 69 -14.71 12.66 6.27
CA ASN A 69 -15.26 12.75 7.60
C ASN A 69 -14.17 12.91 8.66
N LYS A 70 -14.28 13.97 9.46
CA LYS A 70 -13.36 14.28 10.57
C LYS A 70 -13.29 13.21 11.67
N LYS A 71 -14.16 12.20 11.65
CA LYS A 71 -14.07 11.05 12.55
C LYS A 71 -12.89 10.13 12.23
N TYR A 72 -12.40 10.15 10.98
CA TYR A 72 -11.26 9.39 10.53
C TYR A 72 -9.99 10.24 10.63
N ASN A 73 -9.04 9.83 11.48
CA ASN A 73 -7.80 10.57 11.68
C ASN A 73 -6.62 9.78 11.15
N LEU A 74 -5.85 10.38 10.22
CA LEU A 74 -4.63 9.78 9.71
C LEU A 74 -3.62 9.58 10.84
N LYS A 75 -3.04 8.40 10.88
CA LYS A 75 -1.92 8.09 11.78
C LYS A 75 -0.65 8.73 11.25
N LYS A 76 0.19 9.22 12.16
CA LYS A 76 1.55 9.60 11.79
C LYS A 76 2.32 8.36 11.40
N LEU A 77 2.67 8.25 10.12
CA LEU A 77 3.56 7.20 9.67
C LEU A 77 4.89 7.33 10.39
N LYS A 78 5.48 6.19 10.77
CA LYS A 78 6.86 6.20 11.27
C LYS A 78 7.73 6.87 10.22
N LYS A 79 8.61 7.77 10.65
CA LYS A 79 9.56 8.42 9.73
C LYS A 79 10.25 7.34 8.90
N GLU A 80 10.15 7.47 7.59
CA GLU A 80 10.95 6.67 6.68
C GLU A 80 12.41 6.74 7.13
N ILE A 81 13.05 5.59 7.17
CA ILE A 81 14.50 5.55 7.39
C ILE A 81 15.08 6.21 6.15
N ASP A 82 15.61 7.42 6.31
CA ASP A 82 16.36 8.07 5.24
C ASP A 82 17.67 7.26 5.06
N PRO A 83 17.75 6.42 4.03
CA PRO A 83 18.95 5.61 3.81
C PRO A 83 20.07 6.59 3.48
N LYS A 84 21.02 6.74 4.39
CA LYS A 84 22.23 7.51 4.10
C LYS A 84 22.96 6.81 2.95
N PRO A 85 23.04 7.41 1.77
CA PRO A 85 23.77 6.81 0.68
C PRO A 85 25.23 6.68 1.10
N THR A 86 25.71 5.46 1.23
CA THR A 86 27.14 5.20 1.28
C THR A 86 27.66 5.39 -0.14
N CYS A 87 28.43 6.45 -0.36
CA CYS A 87 29.07 6.73 -1.66
C CYS A 87 30.24 5.77 -1.90
N GLU A 88 29.97 4.48 -2.00
CA GLU A 88 30.92 3.57 -2.62
C GLU A 88 30.73 3.59 -4.12
N ASN A 89 31.84 3.73 -4.85
CA ASN A 89 31.83 3.73 -6.31
C ASN A 89 31.24 2.42 -6.85
N ILE A 90 29.97 2.49 -7.22
CA ILE A 90 29.31 1.39 -7.94
C ILE A 90 29.58 1.66 -9.43
N ASN A 91 30.30 0.76 -10.09
CA ASN A 91 30.46 0.77 -11.54
C ASN A 91 29.17 0.34 -12.25
N LEU A 92 28.10 1.12 -12.05
CA LEU A 92 26.81 0.96 -12.72
C LEU A 92 26.68 2.11 -13.73
N GLN A 93 26.67 1.77 -15.02
CA GLN A 93 26.37 2.73 -16.08
C GLN A 93 24.88 2.66 -16.39
N LEU A 94 24.19 3.78 -16.19
CA LEU A 94 22.81 3.95 -16.59
C LEU A 94 22.75 4.80 -17.86
N ASN A 95 22.21 4.19 -18.92
CA ASN A 95 21.97 4.90 -20.18
C ASN A 95 20.45 4.99 -20.44
N ILE A 96 19.93 6.21 -20.51
CA ILE A 96 18.56 6.45 -20.98
C ILE A 96 18.60 6.58 -22.49
N ILE A 97 18.07 5.59 -23.19
CA ILE A 97 18.10 5.52 -24.67
C ILE A 97 17.16 6.57 -25.27
N ASP A 98 15.97 6.68 -24.69
CA ASP A 98 14.95 7.63 -25.14
C ASP A 98 14.54 8.55 -24.00
N LYS A 99 14.93 9.83 -24.10
CA LYS A 99 14.65 10.86 -23.09
C LYS A 99 13.24 11.44 -23.21
N GLU A 100 12.55 11.27 -24.31
CA GLU A 100 11.17 11.72 -24.49
C GLU A 100 10.22 10.76 -23.77
N ILE A 101 10.47 9.44 -23.88
CA ILE A 101 9.68 8.42 -23.21
C ILE A 101 10.04 8.29 -21.73
N CYS A 102 11.35 8.38 -21.39
CA CYS A 102 11.84 8.29 -20.02
C CYS A 102 12.73 9.49 -19.70
N PRO A 103 12.16 10.64 -19.36
CA PRO A 103 12.93 11.86 -19.08
C PRO A 103 13.81 11.77 -17.84
N ARG A 104 13.44 10.90 -16.89
CA ARG A 104 14.18 10.68 -15.64
C ARG A 104 13.99 9.26 -15.14
N PHE A 105 15.09 8.62 -14.75
CA PHE A 105 15.10 7.34 -14.07
C PHE A 105 15.94 7.43 -12.79
N THR A 106 15.40 6.99 -11.67
CA THR A 106 16.11 6.95 -10.38
C THR A 106 16.14 5.50 -9.89
N PHE A 107 17.25 5.08 -9.31
CA PHE A 107 17.39 3.74 -8.75
C PHE A 107 18.23 3.78 -7.48
N MET A 108 18.12 2.73 -6.69
CA MET A 108 18.93 2.49 -5.50
C MET A 108 19.50 1.09 -5.56
N THR A 109 20.76 0.94 -5.20
CA THR A 109 21.39 -0.38 -5.06
C THR A 109 21.43 -0.75 -3.60
N LEU A 110 20.91 -1.92 -3.28
CA LEU A 110 20.99 -2.52 -1.95
C LEU A 110 22.03 -3.63 -1.98
N ARG A 111 22.89 -3.69 -0.96
CA ARG A 111 23.93 -4.72 -0.81
C ARG A 111 23.74 -5.47 0.50
N ASP A 112 24.44 -6.59 0.63
CA ASP A 112 24.47 -7.40 1.84
C ASP A 112 23.07 -7.86 2.30
N LEU A 113 22.18 -8.12 1.34
CA LEU A 113 20.88 -8.70 1.60
C LEU A 113 21.06 -10.17 2.01
N SER A 114 20.50 -10.54 3.15
CA SER A 114 20.48 -11.94 3.58
C SER A 114 19.50 -12.74 2.73
N GLU A 115 19.97 -13.78 2.08
CA GLU A 115 19.16 -14.67 1.24
C GLU A 115 18.21 -15.57 2.06
N GLU A 116 18.45 -15.73 3.37
CA GLU A 116 17.70 -16.64 4.23
C GLU A 116 16.45 -16.03 4.88
N LYS A 117 16.15 -14.77 4.64
CA LYS A 117 15.00 -14.13 5.28
C LYS A 117 13.72 -14.49 4.54
N GLN A 118 12.76 -14.99 5.30
CA GLN A 118 11.39 -15.14 4.83
C GLN A 118 10.69 -13.78 4.84
N THR A 119 9.67 -13.66 3.99
CA THR A 119 8.79 -12.48 4.01
C THR A 119 8.22 -12.28 5.41
N PRO A 120 8.32 -11.09 6.00
CA PRO A 120 7.78 -10.83 7.33
C PRO A 120 6.31 -11.23 7.42
N GLU A 121 5.92 -11.91 8.50
CA GLU A 121 4.58 -12.50 8.66
C GLU A 121 3.45 -11.49 8.46
N ASN A 122 3.62 -10.26 8.94
CA ASN A 122 2.65 -9.19 8.77
C ASN A 122 2.47 -8.76 7.31
N VAL A 123 3.54 -8.81 6.50
CA VAL A 123 3.49 -8.52 5.05
C VAL A 123 2.87 -9.72 4.33
N ALA A 124 3.35 -10.93 4.62
CA ALA A 124 2.87 -12.17 4.04
C ALA A 124 1.34 -12.32 4.20
N ARG A 125 0.83 -12.09 5.42
CA ARG A 125 -0.60 -12.15 5.69
C ARG A 125 -1.39 -11.14 4.86
N LYS A 126 -0.95 -9.88 4.81
CA LYS A 126 -1.62 -8.83 4.03
C LYS A 126 -1.73 -9.18 2.54
N LEU A 127 -0.64 -9.70 1.96
CA LEU A 127 -0.63 -10.13 0.57
C LEU A 127 -1.58 -11.31 0.33
N GLN A 128 -1.51 -12.33 1.19
CA GLN A 128 -2.35 -13.51 1.09
C GLN A 128 -3.84 -13.18 1.26
N ASP A 129 -4.18 -12.32 2.22
CA ASP A 129 -5.57 -11.90 2.48
C ASP A 129 -6.20 -11.19 1.27
N VAL A 130 -5.41 -10.49 0.46
CA VAL A 130 -5.89 -9.86 -0.79
C VAL A 130 -5.69 -10.73 -2.04
N GLY A 131 -5.25 -11.98 -1.87
CA GLY A 131 -5.11 -12.96 -2.95
C GLY A 131 -3.79 -12.87 -3.72
N ILE A 132 -2.78 -12.20 -3.18
CA ILE A 132 -1.44 -12.14 -3.78
C ILE A 132 -0.57 -13.26 -3.21
N GLY A 133 -0.05 -14.13 -4.10
CA GLY A 133 0.88 -15.20 -3.72
C GLY A 133 2.26 -14.65 -3.36
N LEU A 134 2.89 -15.25 -2.35
CA LEU A 134 4.26 -14.92 -1.98
C LEU A 134 5.24 -15.48 -3.00
N VAL A 135 6.25 -14.72 -3.34
CA VAL A 135 7.30 -15.09 -4.30
C VAL A 135 8.67 -15.12 -3.62
N HIS A 136 9.09 -13.98 -3.10
CA HIS A 136 10.39 -13.80 -2.47
C HIS A 136 10.38 -12.54 -1.60
N PRO A 137 11.05 -12.51 -0.42
CA PRO A 137 10.99 -11.36 0.49
C PRO A 137 11.26 -10.00 -0.14
N ILE A 138 12.20 -9.94 -1.10
CA ILE A 138 12.54 -8.69 -1.82
C ILE A 138 11.44 -8.26 -2.80
N VAL A 139 10.68 -9.22 -3.30
CA VAL A 139 9.58 -8.98 -4.26
C VAL A 139 8.28 -8.65 -3.52
N ASP A 140 8.10 -9.23 -2.34
CA ASP A 140 6.88 -9.15 -1.55
C ASP A 140 6.78 -7.85 -0.72
N ILE A 141 7.87 -7.09 -0.60
CA ILE A 141 7.93 -5.83 0.20
C ILE A 141 7.50 -4.59 -0.65
#